data_2f33ed2edbe28ba1ae31a0e86675e840
#
_entry.id   2f33ed2edbe28ba1ae31a0e86675e840
#
_cell.length_a   1.000
_cell.length_b   1.000
_cell.length_c   1.000
_cell.angle_alpha   90.00
_cell.angle_beta   90.00
_cell.angle_gamma   90.00
#
_symmetry.space_group_name_H-M   'P 1'
#
loop_
_entity.id
_entity.type
_entity.pdbx_description
1 polymer ?
#
loop_
_entity_poly.entity_id
_entity_poly.type
_entity_poly.pdbx_seq_one_letter_code
_entity_poly.pdbx_strand_id
1 'polypeptide(L)'
;MKLSSANINVMVKACRKAAKNIIRDFGEIEKLQVSLKGPGDFVTASDXKAEKILIEELQKARPRFSILSXEIGQITNDXEFKWIIDPIDGTANFLHGIPHFAISLGLEHKKEIICGIIFDPIKDEMFLAEKGNGSYLNNXRLRVSSRSXLKXCLIITGGPSFXSKDKDRQLSLNEYYKFSSXVXIPIXKMGSASLDMAYVAAGRCDGXWQRNLNYWDIAAGVVLVKEAGGFVTDFKGNNEYIENKTILVTNSKINEEMIEVLK
;
A
#
# COMPACT_ATOMS: atom_id res chain seq x y z
N MET A 1 -11.39 -9.66 -18.12
CA MET A 1 -10.23 -9.29 -18.95
C MET A 1 -8.97 -9.30 -18.11
N LYS A 2 -7.90 -9.85 -18.63
CA LYS A 2 -6.65 -10.00 -17.88
C LYS A 2 -5.66 -8.91 -18.30
N LEU A 3 -5.07 -8.20 -17.31
CA LEU A 3 -4.07 -7.19 -17.59
C LEU A 3 -2.70 -7.86 -17.80
N SER A 4 -2.10 -7.67 -18.95
CA SER A 4 -0.88 -8.41 -19.32
C SER A 4 0.12 -7.61 -20.15
N SER A 5 0.30 -6.31 -19.90
CA SER A 5 1.34 -5.54 -20.61
C SER A 5 2.73 -6.05 -20.24
N ALA A 6 3.74 -5.67 -21.03
CA ALA A 6 5.11 -6.09 -20.78
C ALA A 6 5.60 -5.70 -19.38
N ASN A 7 5.32 -4.47 -18.96
CA ASN A 7 5.73 -4.02 -17.62
C ASN A 7 4.98 -4.80 -16.52
N ILE A 8 3.67 -4.98 -16.68
CA ILE A 8 2.90 -5.76 -15.71
C ILE A 8 3.45 -7.19 -15.60
N ASN A 9 3.80 -7.81 -16.72
CA ASN A 9 4.33 -9.17 -16.70
C ASN A 9 5.66 -9.25 -15.93
N VAL A 10 6.54 -8.28 -16.12
CA VAL A 10 7.79 -8.18 -15.36
C VAL A 10 7.50 -8.07 -13.86
N MET A 11 6.57 -7.19 -13.50
CA MET A 11 6.22 -6.93 -12.11
C MET A 11 5.61 -8.17 -11.44
N VAL A 12 4.69 -8.84 -12.13
CA VAL A 12 4.05 -10.06 -11.61
C VAL A 12 5.09 -11.14 -11.34
N LYS A 13 6.01 -11.36 -12.29
CA LYS A 13 7.06 -12.36 -12.12
C LYS A 13 7.94 -12.05 -10.91
N ALA A 14 8.34 -10.79 -10.77
CA ALA A 14 9.18 -10.37 -9.63
C ALA A 14 8.46 -10.59 -8.31
N CYS A 15 7.20 -10.17 -8.21
CA CYS A 15 6.40 -10.32 -6.99
C CYS A 15 6.19 -11.78 -6.63
N ARG A 16 5.86 -12.64 -7.60
CA ARG A 16 5.65 -14.06 -7.31
C ARG A 16 6.94 -14.73 -6.86
N LYS A 17 8.07 -14.36 -7.42
CA LYS A 17 9.35 -14.93 -7.00
C LYS A 17 9.70 -14.54 -5.56
N ALA A 18 9.55 -13.26 -5.24
CA ALA A 18 9.81 -12.77 -3.88
C ALA A 18 8.82 -13.40 -2.87
N ALA A 19 7.58 -13.59 -3.28
CA ALA A 19 6.54 -14.12 -2.40
C ALA A 19 6.84 -15.54 -1.92
N LYS A 20 7.51 -16.35 -2.72
CA LYS A 20 7.87 -17.71 -2.30
C LYS A 20 8.71 -17.69 -1.02
N ASN A 21 9.69 -16.80 -0.96
CA ASN A 21 10.51 -16.66 0.24
C ASN A 21 9.74 -16.05 1.40
N ILE A 22 8.89 -15.06 1.12
CA ILE A 22 8.09 -14.41 2.15
C ILE A 22 7.16 -15.44 2.82
N ILE A 23 6.51 -16.27 2.02
CA ILE A 23 5.60 -17.31 2.55
C ILE A 23 6.35 -18.30 3.42
N ARG A 24 7.52 -18.78 2.94
CA ARG A 24 8.34 -19.70 3.70
C ARG A 24 8.78 -19.08 5.02
N ASP A 25 9.28 -17.85 4.96
CA ASP A 25 9.78 -17.16 6.14
C ASP A 25 8.65 -16.87 7.13
N PHE A 26 7.46 -16.54 6.63
CA PHE A 26 6.29 -16.33 7.50
C PHE A 26 5.96 -17.59 8.29
N GLY A 27 6.06 -18.75 7.65
CA GLY A 27 5.86 -20.03 8.35
C GLY A 27 6.87 -20.25 9.48
N GLU A 28 8.11 -19.79 9.30
CA GLU A 28 9.13 -19.84 10.34
C GLU A 28 8.86 -18.85 11.46
N ILE A 29 8.37 -17.65 11.11
CA ILE A 29 8.02 -16.61 12.08
C ILE A 29 6.99 -17.12 13.07
N GLU A 30 6.00 -17.84 12.59
CA GLU A 30 4.96 -18.41 13.47
C GLU A 30 5.58 -19.30 14.56
N LYS A 31 6.61 -20.07 14.21
CA LYS A 31 7.32 -20.93 15.17
C LYS A 31 8.18 -20.09 16.14
N LEU A 32 8.73 -18.98 15.68
CA LEU A 32 9.61 -18.14 16.48
C LEU A 32 8.89 -17.29 17.53
N GLN A 33 7.55 -17.18 17.45
CA GLN A 33 6.78 -16.39 18.43
C GLN A 33 6.97 -16.87 19.86
N VAL A 34 7.31 -18.16 20.05
CA VAL A 34 7.53 -18.72 21.39
C VAL A 34 8.98 -18.61 21.84
N SER A 35 9.86 -18.07 21.03
CA SER A 35 11.28 -17.91 21.36
C SER A 35 11.47 -16.74 22.32
N LEU A 36 12.38 -16.91 23.28
CA LEU A 36 12.74 -15.83 24.21
C LEU A 36 13.36 -14.64 23.51
N LYS A 37 14.09 -14.90 22.42
CA LYS A 37 14.75 -13.83 21.65
C LYS A 37 13.79 -13.10 20.70
N GLY A 38 12.71 -13.76 20.35
CA GLY A 38 11.74 -13.21 19.41
C GLY A 38 12.22 -13.27 17.96
N PRO A 39 11.39 -12.86 17.02
CA PRO A 39 11.68 -12.99 15.59
C PRO A 39 12.29 -11.75 14.90
N GLY A 40 12.68 -10.70 15.65
CA GLY A 40 13.05 -9.41 15.05
C GLY A 40 14.17 -9.48 14.03
N ASP A 41 15.29 -10.13 14.35
CA ASP A 41 16.42 -10.23 13.42
C ASP A 41 16.05 -11.03 12.18
N PHE A 42 15.24 -12.06 12.36
CA PHE A 42 14.77 -12.89 11.24
C PHE A 42 13.91 -12.08 10.28
N VAL A 43 13.04 -11.22 10.82
CA VAL A 43 12.17 -10.35 10.00
C VAL A 43 13.01 -9.38 9.17
N THR A 44 14.03 -8.78 9.79
CA THR A 44 14.95 -7.88 9.08
C THR A 44 15.65 -8.61 7.93
N ALA A 45 16.10 -9.83 8.18
CA ALA A 45 16.73 -10.66 7.14
C ALA A 45 15.74 -11.02 6.03
N SER A 46 14.48 -11.28 6.38
CA SER A 46 13.43 -11.58 5.38
C SER A 46 13.14 -10.38 4.49
N ASP A 47 13.07 -9.22 5.07
CA ASP A 47 12.92 -7.97 4.31
C ASP A 47 14.06 -7.77 3.30
N UNK A 48 15.12 -7.85 3.63
CA UNK A 48 16.27 -7.72 2.85
C UNK A 48 16.39 -8.71 1.74
N LYS A 49 15.97 -9.88 2.07
CA LYS A 49 15.99 -10.94 1.07
C LYS A 49 14.91 -10.75 0.01
N ALA A 50 13.72 -10.40 0.43
CA ALA A 50 12.61 -10.13 -0.49
C ALA A 50 12.97 -8.96 -1.41
N GLU A 51 13.55 -7.90 -0.84
CA GLU A 51 13.97 -6.74 -1.61
C GLU A 51 15.00 -7.12 -2.67
N LYS A 52 16.01 -7.91 -2.26
CA LYS A 52 17.06 -8.36 -3.18
C LYS A 52 16.48 -9.14 -4.36
N ILE A 53 15.54 -10.03 -4.09
CA ILE A 53 14.89 -10.82 -5.15
C ILE A 53 14.13 -9.90 -6.11
N LEU A 54 13.35 -8.96 -5.56
CA LEU A 54 12.60 -8.02 -6.39
C LEU A 54 13.55 -7.21 -7.28
N ILE A 55 14.59 -6.64 -6.69
CA ILE A 55 15.53 -5.79 -7.42
C ILE A 55 16.23 -6.59 -8.52
N GLU A 56 16.70 -7.80 -8.20
CA GLU A 56 17.39 -8.64 -9.19
C GLU A 56 16.48 -8.93 -10.39
N GLU A 57 15.23 -9.32 -10.13
CA GLU A 57 14.29 -9.62 -11.21
C GLU A 57 13.96 -8.38 -12.04
N LEU A 58 13.76 -7.25 -11.37
CA LEU A 58 13.42 -6.00 -12.06
C LEU A 58 14.59 -5.48 -12.88
N GLN A 59 15.81 -5.50 -12.34
CA GLN A 59 17.01 -5.05 -13.06
C GLN A 59 17.35 -5.95 -14.23
N LYS A 60 17.12 -7.26 -14.09
CA LYS A 60 17.34 -8.20 -15.18
C LYS A 60 16.47 -7.85 -16.39
N ALA A 61 15.21 -7.49 -16.13
CA ALA A 61 14.25 -7.17 -17.19
C ALA A 61 14.40 -5.74 -17.71
N ARG A 62 14.74 -4.80 -16.82
CA ARG A 62 14.81 -3.36 -17.12
C ARG A 62 16.06 -2.75 -16.48
N PRO A 63 17.25 -3.05 -17.03
CA PRO A 63 18.50 -2.68 -16.35
C PRO A 63 18.72 -1.18 -16.21
N ARG A 64 18.03 -0.36 -17.00
CA ARG A 64 18.23 1.10 -16.97
C ARG A 64 17.27 1.83 -16.05
N PHE A 65 16.24 1.17 -15.52
CA PHE A 65 15.28 1.84 -14.66
C PHE A 65 15.93 2.13 -13.30
N SER A 66 15.58 3.29 -12.75
CA SER A 66 15.98 3.65 -11.37
C SER A 66 15.13 2.88 -10.36
N ILE A 67 15.55 2.89 -9.10
CA ILE A 67 14.87 2.17 -8.02
C ILE A 67 14.81 3.06 -6.78
N LEU A 68 13.65 3.08 -6.12
CA LEU A 68 13.50 3.60 -4.76
C LEU A 68 12.84 2.49 -3.93
N SER A 69 13.50 2.14 -2.81
CA SER A 69 12.99 1.05 -1.97
C SER A 69 13.23 1.34 -0.48
N UNK A 70 12.45 0.74 0.22
CA UNK A 70 12.41 0.90 1.54
C UNK A 70 13.64 0.61 2.20
N GLU A 71 14.34 -0.40 1.89
CA GLU A 71 15.50 -0.83 2.63
C GLU A 71 16.81 -0.22 2.09
N ILE A 72 17.05 -0.32 0.80
CA ILE A 72 18.31 0.15 0.21
C ILE A 72 18.32 1.65 -0.15
N GLY A 73 17.19 2.31 -0.14
CA GLY A 73 17.13 3.71 -0.58
C GLY A 73 17.03 3.81 -2.09
N GLN A 74 17.83 4.70 -2.68
CA GLN A 74 17.68 5.01 -4.11
C GLN A 74 18.88 4.52 -4.92
N ILE A 75 18.59 3.90 -6.06
CA ILE A 75 19.58 3.60 -7.12
C ILE A 75 19.17 4.44 -8.32
N THR A 76 20.02 5.38 -8.72
CA THR A 76 19.73 6.28 -9.83
C THR A 76 20.39 5.77 -11.10
N ASN A 77 19.58 5.51 -12.13
CA ASN A 77 20.02 5.15 -13.48
C ASN A 77 19.38 6.14 -14.46
N ASP A 78 18.53 5.63 -15.36
CA ASP A 78 17.80 6.51 -16.26
C ASP A 78 16.72 7.25 -15.46
N UNK A 79 16.63 8.26 -15.61
CA UNK A 79 15.77 9.10 -14.92
C UNK A 79 14.36 8.99 -15.23
N GLU A 80 14.06 8.49 -16.32
CA GLU A 80 12.68 8.55 -16.79
C GLU A 80 11.78 7.55 -16.09
N PHE A 81 12.25 6.32 -15.90
CA PHE A 81 11.46 5.24 -15.25
C PHE A 81 12.07 4.86 -13.92
N LYS A 82 11.22 4.63 -12.93
CA LYS A 82 11.67 4.28 -11.58
C LYS A 82 10.71 3.26 -10.94
N TRP A 83 11.28 2.17 -10.45
CA TRP A 83 10.54 1.21 -9.62
C TRP A 83 10.46 1.77 -8.20
N ILE A 84 9.27 1.69 -7.59
CA ILE A 84 9.04 2.14 -6.21
C ILE A 84 8.61 0.90 -5.43
N ILE A 85 9.43 0.50 -4.44
CA ILE A 85 9.31 -0.84 -3.84
C ILE A 85 9.16 -0.77 -2.32
N ASP A 86 8.18 -1.49 -1.79
CA ASP A 86 8.14 -1.88 -0.38
C ASP A 86 8.05 -3.40 -0.35
N PRO A 87 9.12 -4.10 0.04
CA PRO A 87 9.12 -5.57 -0.05
C PRO A 87 8.15 -6.24 0.91
N ILE A 88 7.94 -5.69 2.10
CA ILE A 88 6.94 -6.19 3.04
C ILE A 88 6.30 -5.00 3.74
N ASP A 89 5.14 -4.59 3.25
CA ASP A 89 4.33 -3.56 3.91
C ASP A 89 3.44 -4.24 4.95
N GLY A 90 3.54 -3.80 6.19
CA GLY A 90 2.88 -4.45 7.31
C GLY A 90 3.86 -5.28 8.14
N THR A 91 5.07 -4.75 8.33
CA THR A 91 6.16 -5.45 9.02
C THR A 91 5.76 -5.86 10.45
N ALA A 92 5.00 -5.03 11.16
CA ALA A 92 4.56 -5.40 12.51
C ALA A 92 3.65 -6.63 12.48
N ASN A 93 2.76 -6.72 11.50
CA ASN A 93 1.93 -7.92 11.32
C ASN A 93 2.80 -9.13 11.04
N PHE A 94 3.74 -8.98 10.10
CA PHE A 94 4.65 -10.06 9.75
C PHE A 94 5.44 -10.54 10.99
N LEU A 95 5.98 -9.58 11.75
CA LEU A 95 6.76 -9.86 12.97
C LEU A 95 5.96 -10.68 13.99
N HIS A 96 4.68 -10.41 14.10
CA HIS A 96 3.83 -11.05 15.11
C HIS A 96 3.03 -12.24 14.57
N GLY A 97 3.32 -12.70 13.35
CA GLY A 97 2.62 -13.86 12.78
C GLY A 97 1.19 -13.58 12.37
N ILE A 98 0.86 -12.32 12.11
CA ILE A 98 -0.47 -11.92 11.65
C ILE A 98 -0.47 -11.93 10.11
N PRO A 99 -1.33 -12.74 9.47
CA PRO A 99 -1.27 -12.93 8.01
C PRO A 99 -1.92 -11.79 7.24
N HIS A 100 -1.39 -10.56 7.41
CA HIS A 100 -1.91 -9.37 6.74
C HIS A 100 -0.76 -8.41 6.44
N PHE A 101 -0.14 -8.58 5.29
CA PHE A 101 0.98 -7.77 4.80
C PHE A 101 1.08 -8.02 3.29
N ALA A 102 1.85 -7.19 2.60
CA ALA A 102 1.90 -7.27 1.14
C ALA A 102 3.23 -6.77 0.59
N ILE A 103 3.56 -7.24 -0.61
CA ILE A 103 4.55 -6.60 -1.47
C ILE A 103 3.85 -5.43 -2.17
N SER A 104 4.46 -4.25 -2.14
CA SER A 104 3.95 -3.09 -2.87
C SER A 104 5.00 -2.65 -3.89
N LEU A 105 4.63 -2.68 -5.17
CA LEU A 105 5.54 -2.40 -6.28
C LEU A 105 4.87 -1.46 -7.26
N GLY A 106 5.44 -0.27 -7.44
CA GLY A 106 4.94 0.69 -8.41
C GLY A 106 5.97 0.95 -9.50
N LEU A 107 5.50 1.38 -10.66
CA LEU A 107 6.35 1.89 -11.72
C LEU A 107 5.99 3.33 -11.98
N GLU A 108 6.96 4.21 -11.76
CA GLU A 108 6.84 5.64 -12.05
C GLU A 108 7.46 5.94 -13.40
N HIS A 109 6.76 6.73 -14.21
CA HIS A 109 7.27 7.27 -15.48
C HIS A 109 7.06 8.77 -15.46
N LYS A 110 8.15 9.52 -15.54
CA LYS A 110 8.09 10.99 -15.53
C LYS A 110 7.26 11.52 -14.35
N LYS A 111 7.55 10.98 -13.17
CA LYS A 111 6.94 11.38 -11.90
C LYS A 111 5.45 11.03 -11.75
N GLU A 112 4.93 10.19 -12.63
CA GLU A 112 3.55 9.68 -12.50
C GLU A 112 3.60 8.17 -12.36
N ILE A 113 2.84 7.61 -11.42
CA ILE A 113 2.75 6.15 -11.26
C ILE A 113 1.86 5.60 -12.37
N ILE A 114 2.42 4.72 -13.20
CA ILE A 114 1.70 4.16 -14.35
C ILE A 114 1.33 2.70 -14.18
N CYS A 115 2.02 1.96 -13.31
CA CYS A 115 1.68 0.57 -13.00
C CYS A 115 1.82 0.35 -11.50
N GLY A 116 1.00 -0.52 -10.93
CA GLY A 116 1.12 -0.87 -9.53
C GLY A 116 0.63 -2.27 -9.25
N ILE A 117 1.36 -2.97 -8.36
CA ILE A 117 0.93 -4.26 -7.82
C ILE A 117 1.01 -4.21 -6.30
N ILE A 118 -0.06 -4.67 -5.66
CA ILE A 118 -0.06 -4.94 -4.22
C ILE A 118 -0.42 -6.42 -4.10
N PHE A 119 0.54 -7.21 -3.62
CA PHE A 119 0.36 -8.66 -3.57
C PHE A 119 0.38 -9.16 -2.13
N ASP A 120 -0.76 -9.64 -1.65
CA ASP A 120 -0.88 -10.30 -0.35
C ASP A 120 -0.57 -11.78 -0.59
N PRO A 121 0.62 -12.25 -0.19
CA PRO A 121 1.02 -13.60 -0.57
C PRO A 121 0.32 -14.69 0.24
N ILE A 122 -0.17 -14.36 1.44
CA ILE A 122 -0.80 -15.37 2.30
C ILE A 122 -2.23 -15.64 1.84
N LYS A 123 -2.97 -14.57 1.49
CA LYS A 123 -4.32 -14.72 0.95
C LYS A 123 -4.32 -15.04 -0.55
N ASP A 124 -3.15 -14.95 -1.19
CA ASP A 124 -2.98 -15.10 -2.64
C ASP A 124 -3.90 -14.14 -3.39
N GLU A 125 -3.85 -12.87 -2.99
CA GLU A 125 -4.62 -11.81 -3.64
C GLU A 125 -3.64 -10.84 -4.30
N MET A 126 -3.67 -10.80 -5.63
CA MET A 126 -2.83 -9.89 -6.39
C MET A 126 -3.69 -8.78 -6.97
N PHE A 127 -3.56 -7.60 -6.38
CA PHE A 127 -4.21 -6.39 -6.86
C PHE A 127 -3.23 -5.73 -7.83
N LEU A 128 -3.68 -5.44 -9.06
CA LEU A 128 -2.80 -4.81 -10.02
C LEU A 128 -3.54 -3.82 -10.90
N ALA A 129 -2.82 -2.80 -11.37
CA ALA A 129 -3.41 -1.78 -12.21
C ALA A 129 -2.36 -1.20 -13.16
N GLU A 130 -2.84 -0.72 -14.29
CA GLU A 130 -2.04 0.05 -15.24
C GLU A 130 -2.87 1.22 -15.73
N LYS A 131 -2.25 2.41 -15.73
CA LYS A 131 -2.91 3.64 -16.15
C LYS A 131 -3.56 3.44 -17.52
N GLY A 132 -4.85 3.75 -17.61
CA GLY A 132 -5.63 3.61 -18.83
C GLY A 132 -6.19 2.22 -19.07
N ASN A 133 -5.81 1.22 -18.26
CA ASN A 133 -6.20 -0.18 -18.51
C ASN A 133 -6.95 -0.83 -17.35
N GLY A 134 -7.21 -0.08 -16.27
CA GLY A 134 -8.05 -0.53 -15.17
C GLY A 134 -7.29 -1.21 -14.05
N SER A 135 -8.03 -1.54 -13.01
CA SER A 135 -7.56 -2.25 -11.81
C SER A 135 -8.20 -3.63 -11.74
N TYR A 136 -7.44 -4.60 -11.23
CA TYR A 136 -7.87 -6.00 -11.20
C TYR A 136 -7.41 -6.66 -9.91
N LEU A 137 -8.22 -7.60 -9.43
CA LEU A 137 -7.83 -8.54 -8.39
C LEU A 137 -7.98 -9.95 -8.94
N ASN A 138 -6.87 -10.63 -9.12
CA ASN A 138 -6.85 -12.02 -9.61
C ASN A 138 -7.76 -12.16 -10.84
N ASN A 139 -7.64 -11.27 -11.81
CA ASN A 139 -8.42 -11.22 -13.06
C ASN A 139 -9.86 -10.70 -12.94
N UNK A 140 -10.22 -10.27 -11.87
CA UNK A 140 -11.46 -9.64 -11.65
C UNK A 140 -11.27 -8.18 -11.67
N ARG A 141 -12.12 -7.52 -12.51
CA ARG A 141 -12.07 -6.07 -12.60
C ARG A 141 -12.51 -5.44 -11.28
N LEU A 142 -11.75 -4.48 -10.81
CA LEU A 142 -12.06 -3.78 -9.56
C LEU A 142 -12.80 -2.47 -9.81
N ARG A 143 -13.70 -2.15 -8.89
CA ARG A 143 -14.34 -0.83 -8.79
C ARG A 143 -14.43 -0.45 -7.32
N VAL A 144 -14.24 0.81 -7.01
CA VAL A 144 -14.55 1.34 -5.67
C VAL A 144 -16.04 1.16 -5.38
N SER A 145 -16.40 1.17 -4.11
CA SER A 145 -17.80 1.05 -3.72
C SER A 145 -18.57 2.29 -4.15
N SER A 146 -19.88 2.16 -4.19
CA SER A 146 -20.79 3.29 -4.50
C SER A 146 -21.50 3.82 -3.26
N ARG A 147 -21.06 3.44 -2.04
CA ARG A 147 -21.66 3.95 -0.79
C ARG A 147 -21.45 5.45 -0.72
N SER A 148 -22.56 6.15 -0.47
CA SER A 148 -22.54 7.62 -0.52
C SER A 148 -22.86 8.30 0.80
N UNK A 149 -23.27 7.69 1.66
CA UNK A 149 -23.54 8.21 2.89
C UNK A 149 -22.45 7.83 3.80
N LEU A 150 -21.75 8.74 4.33
CA LEU A 150 -20.57 8.45 5.14
C LEU A 150 -20.92 7.53 6.33
N LYS A 151 -22.05 7.71 6.94
CA LYS A 151 -22.53 6.84 8.05
C LYS A 151 -22.66 5.37 7.68
N UNK A 152 -22.74 5.02 6.47
CA UNK A 152 -22.89 3.76 6.01
C UNK A 152 -21.65 3.17 5.53
N CYS A 153 -20.63 3.87 5.78
CA CYS A 153 -19.31 3.51 5.25
C CYS A 153 -18.44 2.81 6.27
N LEU A 154 -17.42 2.08 5.77
CA LEU A 154 -16.34 1.53 6.60
C LEU A 154 -15.06 2.24 6.21
N ILE A 155 -14.39 2.86 7.19
CA ILE A 155 -13.19 3.66 6.96
C ILE A 155 -11.99 2.96 7.60
N ILE A 156 -10.84 3.07 6.99
CA ILE A 156 -9.58 2.48 7.47
C ILE A 156 -8.59 3.59 7.80
N THR A 157 -7.75 3.38 8.80
CA THR A 157 -6.59 4.24 9.05
C THR A 157 -5.43 3.39 9.59
N GLY A 158 -4.22 3.89 9.43
CA GLY A 158 -3.04 3.31 10.07
C GLY A 158 -2.57 4.10 11.27
N GLY A 159 -3.10 5.29 11.44
CA GLY A 159 -2.71 6.15 12.56
C GLY A 159 -3.55 5.96 13.80
N PRO A 160 -3.07 6.49 14.94
CA PRO A 160 -1.73 7.01 15.15
C PRO A 160 -0.67 5.90 15.21
N SER A 161 0.56 6.24 14.81
CA SER A 161 1.68 5.30 14.79
C SER A 161 2.61 5.58 15.97
N PHE A 162 3.21 4.54 16.50
CA PHE A 162 4.24 4.70 17.53
C PHE A 162 5.42 5.56 17.09
N UNK A 163 5.76 5.48 15.98
CA UNK A 163 6.86 6.14 15.45
C UNK A 163 6.65 7.58 15.22
N SER A 164 5.46 7.91 15.39
CA SER A 164 5.13 9.31 15.13
C SER A 164 5.60 10.22 16.27
N LYS A 165 5.95 11.45 15.91
CA LYS A 165 6.21 12.49 16.90
C LYS A 165 4.92 12.83 17.66
N ASP A 166 5.03 13.36 18.86
CA ASP A 166 3.89 13.68 19.70
C ASP A 166 2.83 14.53 18.98
N LYS A 167 3.29 15.56 18.26
CA LYS A 167 2.38 16.44 17.51
C LYS A 167 1.56 15.65 16.49
N ASP A 168 2.22 14.77 15.75
CA ASP A 168 1.54 13.97 14.72
C ASP A 168 0.58 12.96 15.36
N ARG A 169 0.96 12.39 16.50
CA ARG A 169 0.06 11.49 17.23
C ARG A 169 -1.19 12.21 17.67
N GLN A 170 -1.05 13.43 18.21
CA GLN A 170 -2.20 14.24 18.64
C GLN A 170 -3.13 14.55 17.46
N LEU A 171 -2.55 14.94 16.31
CA LEU A 171 -3.34 15.20 15.11
C LEU A 171 -4.11 13.96 14.68
N SER A 172 -3.43 12.81 14.65
CA SER A 172 -4.05 11.55 14.26
C SER A 172 -5.16 11.14 15.23
N LEU A 173 -4.97 11.34 16.53
CA LEU A 173 -5.98 11.04 17.53
C LEU A 173 -7.20 11.96 17.36
N ASN A 174 -6.98 13.24 17.06
CA ASN A 174 -8.07 14.16 16.78
C ASN A 174 -8.89 13.74 15.57
N GLU A 175 -8.21 13.32 14.52
CA GLU A 175 -8.88 12.82 13.31
C GLU A 175 -9.69 11.57 13.62
N TYR A 176 -9.08 10.65 14.35
CA TYR A 176 -9.77 9.43 14.77
C TYR A 176 -11.03 9.78 15.57
N TYR A 177 -10.92 10.71 16.50
CA TYR A 177 -12.05 11.18 17.30
C TYR A 177 -13.16 11.74 16.40
N LYS A 178 -12.80 12.59 15.44
CA LYS A 178 -13.80 13.19 14.54
C LYS A 178 -14.60 12.12 13.80
N PHE A 179 -13.90 11.14 13.23
CA PHE A 179 -14.57 10.08 12.49
C PHE A 179 -15.37 9.15 13.40
N SER A 180 -14.81 8.74 14.50
CA SER A 180 -15.45 7.75 15.37
C SER A 180 -16.57 8.34 16.22
N SER A 181 -16.46 9.54 16.63
CA SER A 181 -17.40 10.18 17.57
C SER A 181 -18.28 11.27 16.98
N UNK A 182 -17.67 11.87 16.14
CA UNK A 182 -18.37 12.88 15.52
C UNK A 182 -19.23 12.45 14.42
N VAL A 183 -18.71 11.59 13.60
CA VAL A 183 -19.51 11.04 12.49
C VAL A 183 -20.19 9.69 12.87
N UNK A 184 -19.43 8.94 13.71
CA UNK A 184 -19.91 7.75 14.20
C UNK A 184 -19.90 6.67 13.26
N ILE A 185 -18.76 6.49 12.68
CA ILE A 185 -18.56 5.44 11.71
C ILE A 185 -17.56 4.40 12.20
N PRO A 186 -17.69 3.12 11.76
CA PRO A 186 -16.71 2.09 12.11
C PRO A 186 -15.37 2.34 11.41
N ILE A 187 -14.32 2.18 12.19
CA ILE A 187 -12.96 2.38 11.70
C ILE A 187 -12.15 1.11 11.93
N UNK A 188 -11.52 0.63 10.89
CA UNK A 188 -10.70 -0.43 10.93
C UNK A 188 -9.33 0.04 10.91
N LYS A 189 -8.48 -0.65 11.70
CA LYS A 189 -7.03 -0.41 11.68
C LYS A 189 -6.35 -1.76 11.48
N MET A 190 -5.82 -2.02 10.27
CA MET A 190 -5.39 -3.38 9.91
C MET A 190 -3.87 -3.54 9.78
N GLY A 191 -3.12 -2.46 9.67
CA GLY A 191 -1.67 -2.51 9.80
C GLY A 191 -0.86 -2.65 8.51
N SER A 192 -1.48 -2.42 7.35
CA SER A 192 -0.77 -2.39 6.07
C SER A 192 -1.38 -1.30 5.20
N ALA A 193 -0.65 -0.21 5.01
CA ALA A 193 -1.17 0.94 4.25
C ALA A 193 -1.45 0.57 2.80
N SER A 194 -0.60 -0.24 2.18
CA SER A 194 -0.84 -0.65 0.80
C SER A 194 -2.11 -1.49 0.68
N LEU A 195 -2.32 -2.44 1.61
CA LEU A 195 -3.55 -3.22 1.60
C LEU A 195 -4.78 -2.36 1.91
N ASP A 196 -4.64 -1.36 2.77
CA ASP A 196 -5.74 -0.41 3.03
C ASP A 196 -6.19 0.23 1.71
N MET A 197 -5.24 0.71 0.91
CA MET A 197 -5.54 1.32 -0.40
C MET A 197 -6.15 0.29 -1.36
N ALA A 198 -5.60 -0.92 -1.39
CA ALA A 198 -6.12 -2.00 -2.23
C ALA A 198 -7.57 -2.34 -1.86
N TYR A 199 -7.89 -2.31 -0.57
CA TYR A 199 -9.24 -2.62 -0.12
C TYR A 199 -10.24 -1.52 -0.51
N VAL A 200 -9.79 -0.25 -0.52
CA VAL A 200 -10.64 0.82 -1.07
C VAL A 200 -10.88 0.59 -2.57
N ALA A 201 -9.82 0.27 -3.31
CA ALA A 201 -9.94 0.00 -4.76
C ALA A 201 -10.91 -1.15 -5.03
N ALA A 202 -10.95 -2.14 -4.14
CA ALA A 202 -11.80 -3.33 -4.29
C ALA A 202 -13.23 -3.13 -3.77
N GLY A 203 -13.52 -1.97 -3.17
CA GLY A 203 -14.82 -1.70 -2.61
C GLY A 203 -15.11 -2.40 -1.29
N ARG A 204 -14.07 -2.99 -0.67
CA ARG A 204 -14.20 -3.65 0.64
C ARG A 204 -14.31 -2.63 1.76
N CYS A 205 -13.63 -1.49 1.58
CA CYS A 205 -13.71 -0.33 2.46
C CYS A 205 -13.98 0.87 1.59
N ASP A 206 -14.40 1.97 2.20
CA ASP A 206 -14.86 3.13 1.44
C ASP A 206 -13.87 4.28 1.46
N GLY A 207 -13.03 4.35 2.45
CA GLY A 207 -12.00 5.38 2.53
C GLY A 207 -10.88 5.04 3.54
N UNK A 208 -9.66 5.70 3.37
CA UNK A 208 -8.62 5.63 4.16
C UNK A 208 -8.12 6.93 4.34
N TRP A 209 -7.68 7.29 5.56
CA TRP A 209 -6.89 8.52 5.77
C TRP A 209 -5.64 8.15 6.59
N GLN A 210 -4.50 8.80 6.29
CA GLN A 210 -3.28 8.54 7.06
C GLN A 210 -2.27 9.65 6.89
N ARG A 211 -1.43 9.84 7.94
CA ARG A 211 -0.32 10.79 7.96
C ARG A 211 1.01 10.05 7.88
N ASN A 212 2.00 10.71 7.31
CA ASN A 212 3.42 10.33 7.40
C ASN A 212 3.76 9.01 6.74
N LEU A 213 3.08 8.69 5.64
CA LEU A 213 3.45 7.55 4.81
C LEU A 213 4.59 7.95 3.86
N ASN A 214 5.40 6.98 3.54
CA ASN A 214 6.47 7.15 2.55
C ASN A 214 5.96 6.82 1.16
N TYR A 215 6.69 7.27 0.15
CA TYR A 215 6.28 7.06 -1.24
C TYR A 215 6.12 5.57 -1.57
N TRP A 216 7.02 4.72 -1.05
CA TRP A 216 6.92 3.28 -1.31
C TRP A 216 5.71 2.62 -0.65
N ASP A 217 5.13 3.24 0.37
CA ASP A 217 3.90 2.73 0.99
C ASP A 217 2.68 2.94 0.09
N ILE A 218 2.69 4.00 -0.71
CA ILE A 218 1.47 4.47 -1.38
C ILE A 218 1.53 4.37 -2.91
N ALA A 219 2.72 4.24 -3.51
CA ALA A 219 2.85 4.37 -4.97
C ALA A 219 1.93 3.40 -5.72
N ALA A 220 2.00 2.11 -5.40
CA ALA A 220 1.16 1.13 -6.10
C ALA A 220 -0.32 1.39 -5.86
N GLY A 221 -0.68 1.77 -4.64
CA GLY A 221 -2.07 2.06 -4.29
C GLY A 221 -2.67 3.22 -5.06
N VAL A 222 -1.85 4.22 -5.39
CA VAL A 222 -2.34 5.40 -6.12
C VAL A 222 -2.96 5.01 -7.46
N VAL A 223 -2.22 4.27 -8.29
CA VAL A 223 -2.77 3.89 -9.60
C VAL A 223 -3.89 2.87 -9.44
N LEU A 224 -3.80 1.99 -8.45
CA LEU A 224 -4.83 1.00 -8.20
C LEU A 224 -6.18 1.65 -7.90
N VAL A 225 -6.18 2.63 -7.00
CA VAL A 225 -7.41 3.33 -6.60
C VAL A 225 -7.95 4.19 -7.75
N LYS A 226 -7.08 4.95 -8.41
CA LYS A 226 -7.51 5.82 -9.52
C LYS A 226 -8.14 4.99 -10.64
N GLU A 227 -7.53 3.87 -11.00
CA GLU A 227 -8.05 3.03 -12.08
C GLU A 227 -9.32 2.29 -11.68
N ALA A 228 -9.61 2.18 -10.39
CA ALA A 228 -10.85 1.62 -9.87
C ALA A 228 -11.96 2.68 -9.72
N GLY A 229 -11.68 3.93 -10.07
CA GLY A 229 -12.65 5.02 -10.03
C GLY A 229 -12.70 5.81 -8.74
N GLY A 230 -11.69 5.62 -7.86
CA GLY A 230 -11.61 6.37 -6.61
C GLY A 230 -10.73 7.60 -6.72
N PHE A 231 -10.57 8.29 -5.59
CA PHE A 231 -9.76 9.50 -5.49
C PHE A 231 -8.60 9.30 -4.52
N VAL A 232 -7.46 9.91 -4.85
CA VAL A 232 -6.30 9.99 -3.97
C VAL A 232 -5.90 11.46 -3.88
N THR A 233 -5.97 12.04 -2.70
CA THR A 233 -5.64 13.46 -2.47
C THR A 233 -4.91 13.62 -1.15
N ASP A 234 -4.42 14.84 -0.87
CA ASP A 234 -4.04 15.20 0.48
C ASP A 234 -5.32 15.53 1.29
N PHE A 235 -5.18 15.94 2.55
CA PHE A 235 -6.32 16.22 3.41
C PHE A 235 -7.12 17.45 2.98
N LYS A 236 -6.55 18.30 2.13
CA LYS A 236 -7.24 19.48 1.59
C LYS A 236 -7.92 19.22 0.25
N GLY A 237 -7.74 18.01 -0.28
CA GLY A 237 -8.31 17.65 -1.57
C GLY A 237 -7.42 17.97 -2.77
N ASN A 238 -6.15 18.32 -2.52
CA ASN A 238 -5.19 18.64 -3.57
C ASN A 238 -4.31 17.44 -3.89
N ASN A 239 -3.43 17.60 -4.87
CA ASN A 239 -2.60 16.51 -5.37
C ASN A 239 -1.17 16.54 -4.80
N GLU A 240 -1.03 16.95 -3.53
CA GLU A 240 0.27 17.12 -2.88
C GLU A 240 0.46 16.16 -1.70
N TYR A 241 -0.09 14.96 -1.81
CA TYR A 241 -0.08 13.99 -0.70
C TYR A 241 1.33 13.48 -0.37
N ILE A 242 2.23 13.46 -1.34
CA ILE A 242 3.61 13.06 -1.08
C ILE A 242 4.33 14.16 -0.29
N GLU A 243 4.22 15.40 -0.75
CA GLU A 243 4.90 16.56 -0.15
C GLU A 243 4.34 16.87 1.23
N ASN A 244 3.02 16.85 1.36
CA ASN A 244 2.34 17.24 2.60
C ASN A 244 2.29 16.10 3.62
N LYS A 245 2.62 14.89 3.21
CA LYS A 245 2.61 13.71 4.10
C LYS A 245 1.24 13.46 4.73
N THR A 246 0.17 13.80 3.99
CA THR A 246 -1.19 13.44 4.36
C THR A 246 -1.85 12.83 3.15
N ILE A 247 -2.54 11.72 3.32
CA ILE A 247 -3.20 11.06 2.20
C ILE A 247 -4.63 10.68 2.56
N LEU A 248 -5.53 11.01 1.64
CA LEU A 248 -6.94 10.65 1.72
C LEU A 248 -7.28 9.85 0.48
N VAL A 249 -7.77 8.64 0.69
CA VAL A 249 -8.10 7.70 -0.39
C VAL A 249 -9.58 7.35 -0.22
N THR A 250 -10.39 7.56 -1.25
CA THR A 250 -11.83 7.36 -1.11
C THR A 250 -12.45 6.76 -2.38
N ASN A 251 -13.65 6.23 -2.23
CA ASN A 251 -14.51 5.99 -3.39
C ASN A 251 -14.91 7.35 -3.99
N SER A 252 -15.72 7.35 -5.06
CA SER A 252 -16.04 8.59 -5.76
C SER A 252 -17.14 9.41 -5.08
N LYS A 253 -17.73 8.93 -3.98
CA LYS A 253 -18.92 9.53 -3.40
C LYS A 253 -18.67 10.30 -2.10
N ILE A 254 -17.64 9.91 -1.31
CA ILE A 254 -17.48 10.44 0.04
C ILE A 254 -16.25 11.34 0.18
N ASN A 255 -15.52 11.62 -0.90
CA ASN A 255 -14.28 12.38 -0.84
C ASN A 255 -14.47 13.76 -0.20
N GLU A 256 -15.44 14.54 -0.68
CA GLU A 256 -15.68 15.88 -0.16
C GLU A 256 -16.11 15.86 1.30
N GLU A 257 -16.96 14.91 1.67
CA GLU A 257 -17.43 14.80 3.05
C GLU A 257 -16.28 14.45 3.99
N MET A 258 -15.36 13.55 3.58
CA MET A 258 -14.21 13.22 4.40
C MET A 258 -13.25 14.41 4.52
N ILE A 259 -13.06 15.19 3.45
CA ILE A 259 -12.24 16.41 3.53
C ILE A 259 -12.82 17.35 4.59
N GLU A 260 -14.13 17.53 4.62
CA GLU A 260 -14.77 18.38 5.63
C GLU A 260 -14.50 17.89 7.05
N VAL A 261 -14.57 16.57 7.27
CA VAL A 261 -14.28 16.02 8.61
C VAL A 261 -12.83 16.30 9.01
N LEU A 262 -11.89 16.24 8.03
CA LEU A 262 -10.46 16.41 8.30
C LEU A 262 -10.04 17.86 8.49
N LYS A 263 -10.88 18.86 8.19
CA LYS A 263 -10.61 20.26 8.47
C LYS A 263 -10.62 20.47 9.99
#